data_f79b2ab453bd5145fa3678c0439031c5
#
_entry.id   f79b2ab453bd5145fa3678c0439031c5
#
_cell.length_a   1.000
_cell.length_b   1.000
_cell.length_c   1.000
_cell.angle_alpha   90.00
_cell.angle_beta   90.00
_cell.angle_gamma   90.00
#
_symmetry.space_group_name_H-M   'P 1'
#
loop_
_entity.id
_entity.type
_entity.pdbx_description
1 polymer ?
#
loop_
_entity_poly.entity_id
_entity_poly.type
_entity_poly.pdbx_seq_one_letter_code
_entity_poly.pdbx_strand_id
1 'polypeptide(L)'
;MQTNRQSKLLVAEIKEKYGEIIGGYDLAKLLGYKSTAAFRQAISRKQIPFSTFNIENRKGKFAYTNDVIYWLANLESKGSI
;
A
#
# COMPACT_ATOMS: atom_id res chain seq x y z
N MET A 1 -3.84 14.87 17.03
CA MET A 1 -4.50 13.93 17.87
C MET A 1 -5.46 13.06 17.15
N GLN A 2 -6.39 13.63 16.45
CA GLN A 2 -7.33 12.83 15.71
C GLN A 2 -6.64 12.07 14.59
N THR A 3 -5.59 12.60 14.07
CA THR A 3 -4.83 11.95 13.02
C THR A 3 -4.30 10.60 13.48
N ASN A 4 -3.76 10.55 14.68
CA ASN A 4 -3.23 9.29 15.21
C ASN A 4 -4.32 8.26 15.38
N ARG A 5 -5.47 8.69 15.86
CA ARG A 5 -6.59 7.79 16.06
C ARG A 5 -7.07 7.24 14.73
N GLN A 6 -7.16 8.12 13.73
CA GLN A 6 -7.58 7.70 12.41
C GLN A 6 -6.59 6.74 11.78
N SER A 7 -5.30 6.97 12.03
CA SER A 7 -4.28 6.08 11.51
C SER A 7 -4.44 4.67 12.04
N LYS A 8 -4.69 4.55 13.34
CA LYS A 8 -4.83 3.23 13.93
C LYS A 8 -6.05 2.51 13.39
N LEU A 9 -7.14 3.24 13.21
CA LEU A 9 -8.34 2.65 12.64
C LEU A 9 -8.09 2.22 11.20
N LEU A 10 -7.41 3.06 10.44
CA LEU A 10 -7.12 2.74 9.06
C LEU A 10 -6.24 1.50 8.94
N VAL A 11 -5.26 1.38 9.81
CA VAL A 11 -4.37 0.23 9.82
C VAL A 11 -5.16 -1.05 10.08
N ALA A 12 -6.03 -1.01 11.09
CA ALA A 12 -6.84 -2.18 11.42
C ALA A 12 -7.76 -2.56 10.27
N GLU A 13 -8.34 -1.56 9.62
CA GLU A 13 -9.23 -1.79 8.50
C GLU A 13 -8.50 -2.40 7.32
N ILE A 14 -7.31 -1.91 7.04
CA ILE A 14 -6.52 -2.44 5.93
C ILE A 14 -6.17 -3.90 6.20
N LYS A 15 -5.70 -4.19 7.39
CA LYS A 15 -5.33 -5.55 7.77
C LYS A 15 -6.51 -6.49 7.65
N GLU A 16 -7.65 -6.05 8.13
CA GLU A 16 -8.85 -6.86 8.13
C GLU A 16 -9.37 -7.09 6.72
N LYS A 17 -9.34 -6.05 5.91
CA LYS A 17 -9.88 -6.11 4.56
C LYS A 17 -9.01 -6.94 3.62
N TYR A 18 -7.71 -6.78 3.69
CA TYR A 18 -6.81 -7.38 2.72
C TYR A 18 -6.01 -8.56 3.26
N GLY A 19 -5.94 -8.72 4.56
CA GLY A 19 -5.15 -9.80 5.13
C GLY A 19 -3.67 -9.51 5.07
N GLU A 20 -2.88 -10.53 4.84
CA GLU A 20 -1.43 -10.41 4.87
C GLU A 20 -0.82 -9.86 3.59
N ILE A 21 -1.53 -9.96 2.49
CA ILE A 21 -1.01 -9.59 1.17
C ILE A 21 -2.06 -8.78 0.44
N ILE A 22 -1.62 -7.68 -0.18
CA ILE A 22 -2.50 -6.82 -0.97
C ILE A 22 -2.18 -7.01 -2.44
N GLY A 23 -3.21 -7.25 -3.25
CA GLY A 23 -3.04 -7.39 -4.69
C GLY A 23 -2.87 -6.04 -5.38
N GLY A 24 -2.38 -6.10 -6.63
CA GLY A 24 -2.02 -4.91 -7.37
C GLY A 24 -3.16 -3.94 -7.60
N TYR A 25 -4.35 -4.46 -7.91
CA TYR A 25 -5.49 -3.59 -8.14
C TYR A 25 -5.85 -2.79 -6.90
N ASP A 26 -5.98 -3.50 -5.77
CA ASP A 26 -6.31 -2.85 -4.51
C ASP A 26 -5.18 -1.95 -4.05
N LEU A 27 -3.96 -2.38 -4.27
CA LEU A 27 -2.79 -1.60 -3.88
C LEU A 27 -2.74 -0.29 -4.66
N ALA A 28 -3.01 -0.34 -5.96
CA ALA A 28 -3.03 0.87 -6.79
C ALA A 28 -4.08 1.84 -6.27
N LYS A 29 -5.26 1.35 -5.94
CA LYS A 29 -6.32 2.21 -5.42
C LYS A 29 -5.94 2.80 -4.08
N LEU A 30 -5.38 1.99 -3.21
CA LEU A 30 -4.99 2.43 -1.88
C LEU A 30 -3.95 3.54 -1.95
N LEU A 31 -3.01 3.41 -2.88
CA LEU A 31 -1.95 4.40 -3.03
C LEU A 31 -2.35 5.59 -3.88
N GLY A 32 -3.55 5.58 -4.44
CA GLY A 32 -4.06 6.73 -5.16
C GLY A 32 -3.71 6.77 -6.63
N TYR A 33 -3.26 5.68 -7.22
CA TYR A 33 -2.99 5.65 -8.64
C TYR A 33 -4.29 5.52 -9.42
N LYS A 34 -4.34 6.15 -10.57
CA LYS A 34 -5.55 6.15 -11.39
C LYS A 34 -5.86 4.79 -11.98
N SER A 35 -4.85 3.97 -12.19
CA SER A 35 -5.04 2.67 -12.82
C SER A 35 -3.90 1.75 -12.41
N THR A 36 -4.10 0.46 -12.66
CA THR A 36 -3.03 -0.49 -12.43
C THR A 36 -1.88 -0.27 -13.38
N ALA A 37 -2.14 0.26 -14.56
CA ALA A 37 -1.08 0.59 -15.51
C ALA A 37 -0.18 1.68 -14.94
N ALA A 38 -0.77 2.72 -14.36
CA ALA A 38 0.01 3.78 -13.74
C ALA A 38 0.83 3.24 -12.57
N PHE A 39 0.25 2.35 -11.80
CA PHE A 39 0.95 1.73 -10.68
C PHE A 39 2.14 0.89 -11.17
N ARG A 40 1.93 0.12 -12.24
CA ARG A 40 3.02 -0.68 -12.80
C ARG A 40 4.15 0.19 -13.31
N GLN A 41 3.82 1.34 -13.90
CA GLN A 41 4.84 2.29 -14.32
C GLN A 41 5.65 2.80 -13.14
N ALA A 42 4.96 3.09 -12.04
CA ALA A 42 5.64 3.56 -10.85
C ALA A 42 6.59 2.50 -10.31
N ILE A 43 6.18 1.23 -10.34
CA ILE A 43 7.05 0.14 -9.93
C ILE A 43 8.28 0.08 -10.84
N SER A 44 8.05 0.18 -12.15
CA SER A 44 9.13 0.14 -13.13
C SER A 44 10.14 1.24 -12.91
N ARG A 45 9.67 2.40 -12.49
CA ARG A 45 10.52 3.56 -12.23
C ARG A 45 11.07 3.57 -10.82
N LYS A 46 10.83 2.51 -10.08
CA LYS A 46 11.31 2.37 -8.70
C LYS A 46 10.82 3.49 -7.80
N GLN A 47 9.58 3.89 -8.00
CA GLN A 47 8.96 4.94 -7.21
C GLN A 47 8.16 4.41 -6.04
N ILE A 48 8.01 3.09 -5.95
CA ILE A 48 7.26 2.48 -4.87
C ILE A 48 8.24 2.17 -3.73
N PRO A 49 7.97 2.67 -2.53
CA PRO A 49 8.95 2.62 -1.44
C PRO A 49 8.98 1.31 -0.66
N PHE A 50 8.27 0.31 -1.11
CA PHE A 50 8.31 -1.01 -0.47
C PHE A 50 8.40 -2.07 -1.55
N SER A 51 8.74 -3.28 -1.12
CA SER A 51 8.94 -4.38 -2.06
C SER A 51 7.63 -4.89 -2.60
N THR A 52 7.64 -5.19 -3.90
CA THR A 52 6.52 -5.87 -4.54
C THR A 52 7.02 -7.17 -5.12
N PHE A 53 6.11 -8.11 -5.33
CA PHE A 53 6.48 -9.42 -5.83
C PHE A 53 5.36 -10.00 -6.66
N ASN A 54 5.68 -11.04 -7.40
CA ASN A 54 4.71 -11.77 -8.21
C ASN A 54 4.30 -13.05 -7.49
N ILE A 55 3.09 -13.47 -7.70
CA ILE A 55 2.61 -14.74 -7.18
C ILE A 55 2.35 -15.65 -8.37
N GLU A 56 2.85 -16.87 -8.28
CA GLU A 56 2.69 -17.84 -9.36
C GLU A 56 1.21 -18.03 -9.68
N ASN A 57 0.89 -18.02 -10.96
CA ASN A 57 -0.47 -18.20 -11.46
C ASN A 57 -1.39 -17.04 -11.13
N ARG A 58 -0.85 -15.90 -10.74
CA ARG A 58 -1.63 -14.69 -10.48
C ARG A 58 -1.04 -13.51 -11.23
N LYS A 59 -1.92 -12.68 -11.76
CA LYS A 59 -1.49 -11.51 -12.50
C LYS A 59 -1.22 -10.35 -11.57
N GLY A 60 -0.28 -9.49 -11.98
CA GLY A 60 -0.02 -8.25 -11.28
C GLY A 60 0.99 -8.39 -10.17
N LYS A 61 1.20 -7.29 -9.49
CA LYS A 61 2.15 -7.22 -8.39
C LYS A 61 1.41 -7.26 -7.07
N PHE A 62 2.10 -7.79 -6.07
CA PHE A 62 1.56 -7.91 -4.73
C PHE A 62 2.55 -7.31 -3.75
N ALA A 63 2.07 -6.93 -2.57
CA ALA A 63 2.92 -6.43 -1.50
C ALA A 63 2.40 -6.99 -0.19
N TYR A 64 3.31 -7.09 0.78
CA TYR A 64 2.90 -7.46 2.12
C TYR A 64 2.14 -6.29 2.75
N THR A 65 1.01 -6.60 3.35
CA THR A 65 0.18 -5.58 3.98
C THR A 65 0.96 -4.82 5.04
N ASN A 66 1.79 -5.51 5.81
CA ASN A 66 2.58 -4.86 6.85
C ASN A 66 3.54 -3.82 6.27
N ASP A 67 4.12 -4.10 5.11
CA ASP A 67 5.02 -3.14 4.48
C ASP A 67 4.27 -1.89 4.06
N VAL A 68 3.08 -2.05 3.54
CA VAL A 68 2.26 -0.93 3.11
C VAL A 68 1.86 -0.09 4.32
N ILE A 69 1.45 -0.75 5.39
CA ILE A 69 1.05 -0.08 6.62
C ILE A 69 2.22 0.71 7.20
N TYR A 70 3.39 0.11 7.22
CA TYR A 70 4.59 0.76 7.73
C TYR A 70 4.90 2.02 6.94
N TRP A 71 4.79 1.92 5.62
CA TRP A 71 5.03 3.06 4.75
C TRP A 71 4.02 4.18 5.02
N LEU A 72 2.75 3.83 5.14
CA LEU A 72 1.72 4.82 5.41
C LEU A 72 1.96 5.54 6.75
N ALA A 73 2.37 4.79 7.75
CA ALA A 73 2.64 5.36 9.05
C ALA A 73 3.81 6.34 9.00
N ASN A 74 4.85 5.98 8.26
CA ASN A 74 6.00 6.87 8.11
C ASN A 74 5.64 8.12 7.33
N LEU A 75 4.81 7.97 6.33
CA LEU A 75 4.37 9.10 5.53
C LEU A 75 3.61 10.09 6.39
N GLU A 76 2.75 9.58 7.24
CA GLU A 76 1.95 10.41 8.12
C GLU A 76 2.82 11.13 9.14
N SER A 77 3.81 10.42 9.64
CA SER A 77 4.74 10.99 10.59
C SER A 77 5.47 12.20 9.99
N LYS A 78 5.88 12.06 8.75
CA LYS A 78 6.53 13.17 8.05
C LYS A 78 5.56 14.30 7.78
N GLY A 79 4.33 13.96 7.48
CA GLY A 79 3.32 14.95 7.17
C GLY A 79 2.92 15.79 8.34
N SER A 80 3.18 15.34 9.56
CA SER A 80 2.77 16.06 10.74
C SER A 80 3.73 17.18 11.12
N ILE A 81 4.78 17.36 10.39
CA ILE A 81 5.70 18.47 10.63
C ILE A 81 5.21 19.76 9.93
#